data_47f58f81e40b8b3d3f16bb16795fbfa3
#
_entry.id   47f58f81e40b8b3d3f16bb16795fbfa3
#
_cell.length_a   1.000
_cell.length_b   1.000
_cell.length_c   1.000
_cell.angle_alpha   90.00
_cell.angle_beta   90.00
_cell.angle_gamma   90.00
#
_symmetry.space_group_name_H-M   'P 1'
#
loop_
_entity.id
_entity.type
_entity.pdbx_description
1 polymer ?
#
loop_
_entity_poly.entity_id
_entity_poly.type
_entity_poly.pdbx_seq_one_letter_code
_entity_poly.pdbx_strand_id
1 'polypeptide(L)'
;FDYIIDNPKSDLHLNVTSNFSPVDNKLFDKYLDKVKRICLDEKVEHFMQYVSVDSWMKQAEYIRNGLDFNKMCDNINTYLTEVPYRNSLTFIITYNNLSVSGMDKLLAYIHGLRQVYSETYQRVWFDTPLLRQPAWQSIQLLPEPYQDIHDENICWMLDNMEDEKTRFKGFKDYEVQRMQRDLAWWQEGSKLDPVYIDNCKADFYRFFTEHDKRRGTNFIKTFPEMIYWWEECKRLAR
;
A
#
# COMPACT_ATOMS: atom_id res chain seq x y z
N PHE A 1 -9.49 23.13 -2.05
CA PHE A 1 -9.56 23.09 -3.53
C PHE A 1 -10.13 24.38 -4.11
N ASP A 2 -11.24 24.92 -3.55
CA ASP A 2 -11.88 26.12 -4.10
C ASP A 2 -10.90 27.28 -4.26
N TYR A 3 -10.06 27.53 -3.24
CA TYR A 3 -9.01 28.55 -3.32
C TYR A 3 -8.05 28.34 -4.52
N ILE A 4 -7.63 27.10 -4.80
CA ILE A 4 -6.73 26.78 -5.93
C ILE A 4 -7.47 26.94 -7.27
N ILE A 5 -8.74 26.56 -7.30
CA ILE A 5 -9.58 26.72 -8.50
C ILE A 5 -9.73 28.20 -8.87
N ASP A 6 -9.92 29.05 -7.85
CA ASP A 6 -10.10 30.51 -8.03
C ASP A 6 -8.74 31.25 -8.18
N ASN A 7 -7.65 30.67 -7.65
CA ASN A 7 -6.29 31.22 -7.70
C ASN A 7 -5.32 30.21 -8.28
N PRO A 8 -5.26 29.99 -9.59
CA PRO A 8 -4.38 29.01 -10.23
C PRO A 8 -2.91 29.24 -9.92
N LYS A 9 -2.17 28.14 -9.79
CA LYS A 9 -0.74 28.09 -9.49
C LYS A 9 -0.08 27.10 -10.45
N SER A 10 0.36 27.58 -11.62
CA SER A 10 0.91 26.73 -12.70
C SER A 10 2.21 26.02 -12.35
N ASP A 11 2.88 26.39 -11.27
CA ASP A 11 4.09 25.80 -10.72
C ASP A 11 3.84 24.91 -9.48
N LEU A 12 2.59 24.72 -9.07
CA LEU A 12 2.24 23.96 -7.87
C LEU A 12 2.10 22.47 -8.17
N HIS A 13 2.80 21.64 -7.41
CA HIS A 13 2.53 20.21 -7.28
C HIS A 13 1.62 19.97 -6.08
N LEU A 14 0.39 19.59 -6.34
CA LEU A 14 -0.63 19.39 -5.30
C LEU A 14 -0.77 17.90 -4.97
N ASN A 15 -0.56 17.54 -3.71
CA ASN A 15 -0.64 16.17 -3.22
C ASN A 15 -1.81 16.00 -2.25
N VAL A 16 -2.57 14.91 -2.39
CA VAL A 16 -3.65 14.55 -1.46
C VAL A 16 -3.49 13.09 -1.04
N THR A 17 -3.61 12.81 0.25
CA THR A 17 -3.52 11.45 0.80
C THR A 17 -4.86 11.02 1.39
N SER A 18 -5.34 9.84 1.03
CA SER A 18 -6.54 9.21 1.62
C SER A 18 -6.53 7.70 1.44
N ASN A 19 -7.47 6.98 2.09
CA ASN A 19 -7.73 5.57 1.79
C ASN A 19 -8.61 5.39 0.52
N PHE A 20 -9.03 6.47 -0.09
CA PHE A 20 -9.83 6.53 -1.32
C PHE A 20 -11.17 5.78 -1.27
N SER A 21 -11.68 5.52 -0.06
CA SER A 21 -12.91 4.79 0.22
C SER A 21 -13.80 5.56 1.22
N PRO A 22 -14.29 6.78 0.86
CA PRO A 22 -15.15 7.54 1.77
C PRO A 22 -16.48 6.83 2.01
N VAL A 23 -17.03 6.96 3.22
CA VAL A 23 -18.33 6.36 3.58
C VAL A 23 -19.44 6.89 2.68
N ASP A 24 -19.46 8.19 2.42
CA ASP A 24 -20.45 8.85 1.56
C ASP A 24 -19.92 9.00 0.11
N ASN A 25 -20.62 8.40 -0.84
CA ASN A 25 -20.28 8.51 -2.27
C ASN A 25 -20.36 9.95 -2.76
N LYS A 26 -21.29 10.77 -2.27
CA LYS A 26 -21.39 12.18 -2.62
C LYS A 26 -20.13 12.97 -2.27
N LEU A 27 -19.39 12.51 -1.26
CA LEU A 27 -18.11 13.13 -0.90
C LEU A 27 -17.05 12.84 -1.98
N PHE A 28 -17.03 11.60 -2.48
CA PHE A 28 -16.14 11.23 -3.58
C PHE A 28 -16.49 11.98 -4.87
N ASP A 29 -17.77 12.07 -5.22
CA ASP A 29 -18.22 12.80 -6.43
C ASP A 29 -17.78 14.27 -6.38
N LYS A 30 -18.03 14.95 -5.26
CA LYS A 30 -17.59 16.33 -5.05
C LYS A 30 -16.07 16.50 -5.10
N TYR A 31 -15.34 15.53 -4.55
CA TYR A 31 -13.89 15.50 -4.63
C TYR A 31 -13.43 15.39 -6.08
N LEU A 32 -13.96 14.41 -6.82
CA LEU A 32 -13.62 14.13 -8.21
C LEU A 32 -13.90 15.34 -9.11
N ASP A 33 -15.06 15.99 -8.96
CA ASP A 33 -15.41 17.19 -9.71
C ASP A 33 -14.40 18.33 -9.51
N LYS A 34 -13.94 18.54 -8.27
CA LYS A 34 -12.93 19.56 -7.98
C LYS A 34 -11.56 19.18 -8.56
N VAL A 35 -11.15 17.91 -8.46
CA VAL A 35 -9.90 17.43 -9.04
C VAL A 35 -9.93 17.56 -10.57
N LYS A 36 -11.05 17.22 -11.21
CA LYS A 36 -11.22 17.40 -12.67
C LYS A 36 -11.01 18.86 -13.06
N ARG A 37 -11.65 19.79 -12.36
CA ARG A 37 -11.46 21.25 -12.61
C ARG A 37 -10.00 21.68 -12.41
N ILE A 38 -9.33 21.17 -11.38
CA ILE A 38 -7.92 21.49 -11.11
C ILE A 38 -7.01 20.98 -12.24
N CYS A 39 -7.21 19.74 -12.69
CA CYS A 39 -6.34 19.09 -13.66
C CYS A 39 -6.64 19.52 -15.09
N LEU A 40 -7.92 19.51 -15.51
CA LEU A 40 -8.32 19.79 -16.89
C LEU A 40 -8.22 21.30 -17.24
N ASP A 41 -8.48 22.17 -16.28
CA ASP A 41 -8.32 23.62 -16.45
C ASP A 41 -6.88 24.10 -16.15
N GLU A 42 -5.93 23.17 -15.98
CA GLU A 42 -4.51 23.47 -15.73
C GLU A 42 -4.25 24.41 -14.54
N LYS A 43 -5.02 24.23 -13.44
CA LYS A 43 -4.93 25.09 -12.24
C LYS A 43 -3.65 24.85 -11.43
N VAL A 44 -3.01 23.68 -11.61
CA VAL A 44 -1.74 23.27 -11.03
C VAL A 44 -0.86 22.62 -12.10
N GLU A 45 0.44 22.53 -11.85
CA GLU A 45 1.35 21.83 -12.74
C GLU A 45 1.09 20.31 -12.73
N HIS A 46 0.95 19.75 -11.53
CA HIS A 46 0.71 18.31 -11.34
C HIS A 46 -0.15 18.06 -10.11
N PHE A 47 -1.09 17.12 -10.23
CA PHE A 47 -1.89 16.63 -9.13
C PHE A 47 -1.52 15.17 -8.83
N MET A 48 -1.23 14.85 -7.56
CA MET A 48 -0.91 13.50 -7.15
C MET A 48 -1.87 13.03 -6.05
N GLN A 49 -2.57 11.92 -6.33
CA GLN A 49 -3.37 11.21 -5.35
C GLN A 49 -2.54 10.11 -4.69
N TYR A 50 -2.30 10.22 -3.40
CA TYR A 50 -1.78 9.13 -2.59
C TYR A 50 -2.92 8.28 -2.05
N VAL A 51 -2.89 6.96 -2.34
CA VAL A 51 -3.85 5.98 -1.84
C VAL A 51 -3.15 5.10 -0.81
N SER A 52 -3.62 5.17 0.42
CA SER A 52 -3.06 4.38 1.53
C SER A 52 -3.69 3.01 1.60
N VAL A 53 -2.92 1.96 1.30
CA VAL A 53 -3.33 0.56 1.40
C VAL A 53 -2.11 -0.30 1.75
N ASP A 54 -2.24 -1.27 2.66
CA ASP A 54 -1.07 -2.00 3.17
C ASP A 54 -1.08 -3.49 2.79
N SER A 55 -2.17 -4.02 2.24
CA SER A 55 -2.33 -5.41 1.83
C SER A 55 -3.51 -5.55 0.85
N TRP A 56 -4.00 -6.77 0.62
CA TRP A 56 -5.04 -7.07 -0.36
C TRP A 56 -6.38 -7.43 0.29
N MET A 57 -7.50 -6.93 -0.27
CA MET A 57 -8.88 -7.29 0.10
C MET A 57 -9.13 -7.24 1.62
N LYS A 58 -9.60 -8.34 2.21
CA LYS A 58 -9.94 -8.44 3.63
C LYS A 58 -8.75 -8.20 4.56
N GLN A 59 -7.55 -8.50 4.14
CA GLN A 59 -6.33 -8.18 4.89
C GLN A 59 -6.12 -6.67 4.98
N ALA A 60 -6.31 -5.94 3.87
CA ALA A 60 -6.23 -4.48 3.86
C ALA A 60 -7.31 -3.84 4.75
N GLU A 61 -8.56 -4.35 4.69
CA GLU A 61 -9.68 -3.89 5.55
C GLU A 61 -9.42 -4.18 7.03
N TYR A 62 -8.76 -5.29 7.34
CA TYR A 62 -8.36 -5.64 8.70
C TYR A 62 -7.32 -4.66 9.26
N ILE A 63 -6.28 -4.36 8.48
CA ILE A 63 -5.21 -3.44 8.86
C ILE A 63 -5.77 -2.01 8.98
N ARG A 64 -6.59 -1.58 8.02
CA ARG A 64 -7.15 -0.22 7.94
C ARG A 64 -8.64 -0.21 8.21
N ASN A 65 -8.99 0.08 9.45
CA ASN A 65 -10.40 0.18 9.85
C ASN A 65 -11.16 1.21 9.02
N GLY A 66 -12.31 0.81 8.48
CA GLY A 66 -13.17 1.66 7.65
C GLY A 66 -12.76 1.72 6.18
N LEU A 67 -11.75 0.97 5.76
CA LEU A 67 -11.48 0.74 4.35
C LEU A 67 -12.52 -0.24 3.78
N ASP A 68 -13.17 0.15 2.70
CA ASP A 68 -13.89 -0.73 1.78
C ASP A 68 -13.00 -0.91 0.55
N PHE A 69 -12.37 -2.08 0.42
CA PHE A 69 -11.36 -2.33 -0.60
C PHE A 69 -11.94 -2.29 -2.02
N ASN A 70 -13.14 -2.86 -2.23
CA ASN A 70 -13.78 -2.84 -3.53
C ASN A 70 -14.13 -1.41 -3.96
N LYS A 71 -14.71 -0.65 -3.05
CA LYS A 71 -15.01 0.77 -3.27
C LYS A 71 -13.75 1.59 -3.58
N MET A 72 -12.64 1.32 -2.89
CA MET A 72 -11.34 1.95 -3.20
C MET A 72 -10.93 1.64 -4.65
N CYS A 73 -11.03 0.39 -5.09
CA CYS A 73 -10.70 0.00 -6.46
C CYS A 73 -11.61 0.66 -7.50
N ASP A 74 -12.92 0.72 -7.25
CA ASP A 74 -13.89 1.40 -8.13
C ASP A 74 -13.58 2.89 -8.24
N ASN A 75 -13.29 3.54 -7.12
CA ASN A 75 -12.92 4.96 -7.09
C ASN A 75 -11.58 5.24 -7.79
N ILE A 76 -10.60 4.33 -7.68
CA ILE A 76 -9.33 4.42 -8.43
C ILE A 76 -9.58 4.35 -9.93
N ASN A 77 -10.38 3.38 -10.39
CA ASN A 77 -10.72 3.25 -11.81
C ASN A 77 -11.46 4.49 -12.32
N THR A 78 -12.43 5.00 -11.56
CA THR A 78 -13.16 6.23 -11.91
C THR A 78 -12.21 7.42 -12.01
N TYR A 79 -11.34 7.61 -11.01
CA TYR A 79 -10.34 8.67 -11.00
C TYR A 79 -9.40 8.60 -12.20
N LEU A 80 -8.82 7.43 -12.48
CA LEU A 80 -7.89 7.24 -13.59
C LEU A 80 -8.56 7.39 -14.97
N THR A 81 -9.87 7.12 -15.06
CA THR A 81 -10.65 7.28 -16.30
C THR A 81 -11.06 8.74 -16.51
N GLU A 82 -11.56 9.40 -15.48
CA GLU A 82 -12.19 10.72 -15.62
C GLU A 82 -11.21 11.89 -15.49
N VAL A 83 -10.02 11.66 -14.90
CA VAL A 83 -8.97 12.68 -14.75
C VAL A 83 -7.71 12.21 -15.53
N PRO A 84 -7.72 12.22 -16.87
CA PRO A 84 -6.66 11.60 -17.68
C PRO A 84 -5.38 12.44 -17.80
N TYR A 85 -5.42 13.72 -17.45
CA TYR A 85 -4.33 14.65 -17.71
C TYR A 85 -3.84 15.34 -16.43
N ARG A 86 -2.52 15.60 -16.35
CA ARG A 86 -1.85 16.30 -15.22
C ARG A 86 -2.11 15.65 -13.85
N ASN A 87 -2.33 14.34 -13.82
CA ASN A 87 -2.52 13.61 -12.57
C ASN A 87 -1.74 12.32 -12.53
N SER A 88 -1.41 11.89 -11.31
CA SER A 88 -0.91 10.56 -11.02
C SER A 88 -1.55 10.01 -9.76
N LEU A 89 -1.43 8.70 -9.57
CA LEU A 89 -1.86 7.97 -8.39
C LEU A 89 -0.67 7.18 -7.84
N THR A 90 -0.44 7.30 -6.53
CA THR A 90 0.64 6.57 -5.85
C THR A 90 0.05 5.76 -4.71
N PHE A 91 0.24 4.45 -4.75
CA PHE A 91 -0.05 3.60 -3.61
C PHE A 91 1.02 3.79 -2.54
N ILE A 92 0.61 4.17 -1.33
CA ILE A 92 1.49 4.18 -0.16
C ILE A 92 1.19 2.93 0.65
N ILE A 93 2.14 2.00 0.61
CA ILE A 93 2.05 0.69 1.25
C ILE A 93 2.97 0.73 2.47
N THR A 94 2.42 1.08 3.65
CA THR A 94 3.22 1.05 4.88
C THR A 94 3.59 -0.40 5.19
N TYR A 95 4.80 -0.79 4.70
CA TYR A 95 5.22 -2.18 4.67
C TYR A 95 5.51 -2.70 6.08
N ASN A 96 4.75 -3.69 6.50
CA ASN A 96 4.75 -4.26 7.84
C ASN A 96 4.51 -5.78 7.78
N ASN A 97 4.57 -6.44 8.92
CA ASN A 97 4.44 -7.91 8.97
C ASN A 97 3.10 -8.45 8.46
N LEU A 98 2.03 -7.66 8.39
CA LEU A 98 0.74 -8.07 7.81
C LEU A 98 0.61 -7.74 6.32
N SER A 99 1.56 -6.98 5.76
CA SER A 99 1.54 -6.61 4.34
C SER A 99 2.07 -7.72 3.44
N VAL A 100 2.96 -8.57 3.97
CA VAL A 100 3.78 -9.52 3.20
C VAL A 100 2.91 -10.48 2.38
N SER A 101 1.92 -11.11 3.01
CA SER A 101 1.11 -12.16 2.39
C SER A 101 0.12 -11.69 1.33
N GLY A 102 -0.12 -10.38 1.22
CA GLY A 102 -1.01 -9.81 0.20
C GLY A 102 -0.29 -8.94 -0.84
N MET A 103 1.05 -8.85 -0.73
CA MET A 103 1.84 -7.96 -1.57
C MET A 103 1.87 -8.40 -3.04
N ASP A 104 1.91 -9.69 -3.31
CA ASP A 104 1.84 -10.28 -4.64
C ASP A 104 0.63 -9.78 -5.44
N LYS A 105 -0.55 -9.84 -4.83
CA LYS A 105 -1.82 -9.41 -5.44
C LYS A 105 -1.89 -7.90 -5.59
N LEU A 106 -1.34 -7.15 -4.64
CA LEU A 106 -1.31 -5.70 -4.72
C LEU A 106 -0.38 -5.23 -5.83
N LEU A 107 0.80 -5.83 -5.98
CA LEU A 107 1.72 -5.56 -7.08
C LEU A 107 1.10 -5.93 -8.44
N ALA A 108 0.42 -7.08 -8.53
CA ALA A 108 -0.29 -7.49 -9.75
C ALA A 108 -1.41 -6.49 -10.11
N TYR A 109 -2.15 -5.99 -9.13
CA TYR A 109 -3.16 -4.94 -9.33
C TYR A 109 -2.55 -3.64 -9.84
N ILE A 110 -1.46 -3.17 -9.22
CA ILE A 110 -0.72 -1.97 -9.64
C ILE A 110 -0.23 -2.12 -11.09
N HIS A 111 0.36 -3.27 -11.42
CA HIS A 111 0.80 -3.58 -12.77
C HIS A 111 -0.36 -3.58 -13.76
N GLY A 112 -1.50 -4.20 -13.41
CA GLY A 112 -2.71 -4.19 -14.22
C GLY A 112 -3.24 -2.77 -14.50
N LEU A 113 -3.25 -1.90 -13.51
CA LEU A 113 -3.62 -0.48 -13.70
C LEU A 113 -2.66 0.24 -14.65
N ARG A 114 -1.36 -0.06 -14.60
CA ARG A 114 -0.37 0.51 -15.52
C ARG A 114 -0.64 0.08 -16.96
N GLN A 115 -1.00 -1.20 -17.19
CA GLN A 115 -1.34 -1.69 -18.55
C GLN A 115 -2.48 -0.88 -19.17
N VAL A 116 -3.48 -0.48 -18.37
CA VAL A 116 -4.68 0.22 -18.83
C VAL A 116 -4.47 1.72 -18.92
N TYR A 117 -3.80 2.34 -17.94
CA TYR A 117 -3.84 3.80 -17.77
C TYR A 117 -2.50 4.52 -18.02
N SER A 118 -1.39 3.80 -18.27
CA SER A 118 -0.05 4.40 -18.46
C SER A 118 0.46 4.24 -19.90
N GLU A 119 -0.20 4.89 -20.87
CA GLU A 119 0.17 4.79 -22.28
C GLU A 119 1.26 5.79 -22.69
N THR A 120 1.07 7.05 -22.34
CA THR A 120 1.95 8.16 -22.78
C THR A 120 2.90 8.66 -21.69
N TYR A 121 2.58 8.38 -20.43
CA TYR A 121 3.42 8.64 -19.25
C TYR A 121 2.97 7.75 -18.10
N GLN A 122 3.85 7.60 -17.09
CA GLN A 122 3.53 6.79 -15.93
C GLN A 122 2.54 7.54 -15.01
N ARG A 123 1.36 6.96 -14.84
CA ARG A 123 0.30 7.53 -14.01
C ARG A 123 0.16 6.83 -12.66
N VAL A 124 0.57 5.57 -12.57
CA VAL A 124 0.40 4.73 -11.39
C VAL A 124 1.76 4.38 -10.81
N TRP A 125 1.94 4.73 -9.55
CA TRP A 125 3.18 4.57 -8.79
C TRP A 125 2.90 3.80 -7.50
N PHE A 126 3.94 3.32 -6.83
CA PHE A 126 3.84 2.84 -5.47
C PHE A 126 5.11 3.15 -4.67
N ASP A 127 4.96 3.17 -3.36
CA ASP A 127 6.03 3.32 -2.39
C ASP A 127 5.80 2.40 -1.19
N THR A 128 6.88 1.81 -0.66
CA THR A 128 6.88 0.87 0.46
C THR A 128 7.65 1.43 1.66
N PRO A 129 7.15 2.50 2.33
CA PRO A 129 7.78 2.95 3.56
C PRO A 129 7.68 1.86 4.62
N LEU A 130 8.84 1.51 5.21
CA LEU A 130 8.94 0.49 6.26
C LEU A 130 8.30 0.98 7.56
N LEU A 131 7.43 0.15 8.15
CA LEU A 131 6.89 0.39 9.48
C LEU A 131 7.91 -0.03 10.55
N ARG A 132 8.57 0.94 11.16
CA ARG A 132 9.56 0.71 12.22
C ARG A 132 8.95 0.77 13.62
N GLN A 133 7.88 1.52 13.78
CA GLN A 133 7.14 1.68 15.04
C GLN A 133 5.63 1.60 14.79
N PRO A 134 4.89 0.86 15.58
CA PRO A 134 5.37 0.10 16.75
C PRO A 134 6.19 -1.14 16.31
N ALA A 135 7.24 -1.47 17.09
CA ALA A 135 8.21 -2.51 16.72
C ALA A 135 7.57 -3.90 16.51
N TRP A 136 6.51 -4.21 17.22
CA TRP A 136 5.77 -5.48 17.07
C TRP A 136 5.05 -5.63 15.70
N GLN A 137 4.98 -4.58 14.87
CA GLN A 137 4.50 -4.66 13.47
C GLN A 137 5.64 -4.70 12.45
N SER A 138 6.89 -4.69 12.86
CA SER A 138 8.03 -4.75 11.95
C SER A 138 8.11 -6.09 11.22
N ILE A 139 8.45 -6.05 9.92
CA ILE A 139 8.75 -7.25 9.12
C ILE A 139 9.96 -8.03 9.68
N GLN A 140 10.87 -7.36 10.40
CA GLN A 140 12.06 -8.00 11.01
C GLN A 140 11.72 -9.11 12.00
N LEU A 141 10.49 -9.18 12.47
CA LEU A 141 10.03 -10.21 13.40
C LEU A 141 9.54 -11.49 12.72
N LEU A 142 9.24 -11.43 11.43
CA LEU A 142 8.73 -12.59 10.69
C LEU A 142 9.87 -13.57 10.36
N PRO A 143 9.60 -14.88 10.43
CA PRO A 143 10.56 -15.90 10.10
C PRO A 143 10.86 -16.00 8.60
N GLU A 144 11.97 -16.68 8.27
CA GLU A 144 12.53 -16.82 6.92
C GLU A 144 11.52 -17.20 5.81
N PRO A 145 10.55 -18.12 6.01
CA PRO A 145 9.58 -18.45 4.95
C PRO A 145 8.78 -17.26 4.41
N TYR A 146 8.64 -16.18 5.18
CA TYR A 146 8.01 -14.95 4.68
C TYR A 146 8.97 -14.08 3.86
N GLN A 147 10.30 -14.25 4.05
CA GLN A 147 11.30 -13.61 3.18
C GLN A 147 11.26 -14.22 1.79
N ASP A 148 11.03 -15.53 1.67
CA ASP A 148 10.88 -16.22 0.39
C ASP A 148 9.72 -15.62 -0.42
N ILE A 149 8.58 -15.34 0.22
CA ILE A 149 7.43 -14.65 -0.41
C ILE A 149 7.85 -13.26 -0.94
N HIS A 150 8.65 -12.54 -0.18
CA HIS A 150 9.13 -11.23 -0.59
C HIS A 150 10.11 -11.32 -1.77
N ASP A 151 11.02 -12.31 -1.76
CA ASP A 151 11.93 -12.59 -2.86
C ASP A 151 11.18 -13.00 -4.15
N GLU A 152 10.14 -13.82 -4.04
CA GLU A 152 9.26 -14.17 -5.16
C GLU A 152 8.62 -12.91 -5.77
N ASN A 153 8.19 -11.96 -4.94
CA ASN A 153 7.67 -10.66 -5.42
C ASN A 153 8.74 -9.86 -6.17
N ILE A 154 10.00 -9.84 -5.68
CA ILE A 154 11.11 -9.18 -6.36
C ILE A 154 11.39 -9.85 -7.71
N CYS A 155 11.45 -11.18 -7.76
CA CYS A 155 11.64 -11.94 -8.99
C CYS A 155 10.52 -11.63 -10.01
N TRP A 156 9.26 -11.65 -9.55
CA TRP A 156 8.15 -11.31 -10.41
C TRP A 156 8.21 -9.86 -10.94
N MET A 157 8.66 -8.91 -10.14
CA MET A 157 8.86 -7.53 -10.59
C MET A 157 9.96 -7.44 -11.64
N LEU A 158 11.08 -8.20 -11.47
CA LEU A 158 12.17 -8.26 -12.45
C LEU A 158 11.70 -8.80 -13.80
N ASP A 159 10.84 -9.84 -13.79
CA ASP A 159 10.25 -10.43 -15.01
C ASP A 159 9.26 -9.48 -15.71
N ASN A 160 8.76 -8.48 -14.99
CA ASN A 160 7.78 -7.50 -15.47
C ASN A 160 8.34 -6.05 -15.47
N MET A 161 9.65 -5.90 -15.62
CA MET A 161 10.25 -4.58 -15.79
C MET A 161 9.85 -3.93 -17.11
N GLU A 162 9.83 -2.59 -17.14
CA GLU A 162 9.61 -1.86 -18.38
C GLU A 162 10.78 -2.02 -19.35
N ASP A 163 10.46 -2.09 -20.62
CA ASP A 163 11.40 -2.02 -21.74
C ASP A 163 10.98 -0.92 -22.74
N GLU A 164 11.61 -0.86 -23.91
CA GLU A 164 11.26 0.13 -24.94
C GLU A 164 9.80 -0.02 -25.43
N LYS A 165 9.24 -1.24 -25.42
CA LYS A 165 7.87 -1.54 -25.89
C LYS A 165 6.82 -1.35 -24.79
N THR A 166 7.21 -1.62 -23.55
CA THR A 166 6.36 -1.57 -22.36
C THR A 166 6.60 -0.31 -21.52
N ARG A 167 7.19 0.72 -22.12
CA ARG A 167 7.50 1.99 -21.43
C ARG A 167 6.29 2.50 -20.65
N PHE A 168 6.52 2.83 -19.38
CA PHE A 168 5.51 3.25 -18.38
C PHE A 168 4.58 2.15 -17.87
N LYS A 169 4.60 0.94 -18.42
CA LYS A 169 3.69 -0.16 -18.05
C LYS A 169 4.32 -1.16 -17.09
N GLY A 170 5.64 -1.40 -17.19
CA GLY A 170 6.38 -2.29 -16.30
C GLY A 170 6.84 -1.65 -14.99
N PHE A 171 7.58 -2.41 -14.22
CA PHE A 171 8.28 -1.91 -13.03
C PHE A 171 9.57 -1.19 -13.40
N LYS A 172 9.94 -0.23 -12.58
CA LYS A 172 11.19 0.52 -12.76
C LYS A 172 12.28 -0.05 -11.86
N ASP A 173 13.51 0.11 -12.32
CA ASP A 173 14.69 -0.35 -11.59
C ASP A 173 14.71 0.11 -10.13
N TYR A 174 14.41 1.39 -9.85
CA TYR A 174 14.40 1.91 -8.49
C TYR A 174 13.26 1.33 -7.62
N GLU A 175 12.16 0.83 -8.20
CA GLU A 175 11.07 0.17 -7.47
C GLU A 175 11.53 -1.23 -7.02
N VAL A 176 12.22 -1.95 -7.90
CA VAL A 176 12.84 -3.24 -7.57
C VAL A 176 13.94 -3.06 -6.51
N GLN A 177 14.84 -2.09 -6.70
CA GLN A 177 15.89 -1.78 -5.72
C GLN A 177 15.33 -1.40 -4.35
N ARG A 178 14.16 -0.77 -4.29
CA ARG A 178 13.47 -0.48 -3.03
C ARG A 178 13.05 -1.76 -2.33
N MET A 179 12.40 -2.69 -3.03
CA MET A 179 12.02 -3.98 -2.45
C MET A 179 13.25 -4.78 -2.00
N GLN A 180 14.33 -4.77 -2.77
CA GLN A 180 15.61 -5.40 -2.39
C GLN A 180 16.20 -4.78 -1.11
N ARG A 181 16.12 -3.46 -0.97
CA ARG A 181 16.55 -2.76 0.26
C ARG A 181 15.66 -3.10 1.45
N ASP A 182 14.36 -3.26 1.23
CA ASP A 182 13.42 -3.66 2.28
C ASP A 182 13.74 -5.08 2.77
N LEU A 183 14.12 -5.99 1.86
CA LEU A 183 14.61 -7.34 2.21
C LEU A 183 15.92 -7.29 3.00
N ALA A 184 16.89 -6.50 2.55
CA ALA A 184 18.16 -6.35 3.24
C ALA A 184 17.96 -5.83 4.69
N TRP A 185 17.07 -4.86 4.89
CA TRP A 185 16.71 -4.37 6.22
C TRP A 185 16.00 -5.44 7.05
N TRP A 186 15.14 -6.26 6.44
CA TRP A 186 14.48 -7.39 7.11
C TRP A 186 15.51 -8.39 7.65
N GLN A 187 16.47 -8.78 6.82
CA GLN A 187 17.54 -9.72 7.18
C GLN A 187 18.41 -9.21 8.36
N GLU A 188 18.54 -7.90 8.53
CA GLU A 188 19.19 -7.31 9.70
C GLU A 188 18.45 -7.64 11.01
N GLY A 189 17.19 -8.02 10.96
CA GLY A 189 16.41 -8.49 12.11
C GLY A 189 17.06 -9.67 12.83
N SER A 190 17.83 -10.51 12.14
CA SER A 190 18.60 -11.61 12.73
C SER A 190 19.67 -11.17 13.74
N LYS A 191 20.04 -9.89 13.74
CA LYS A 191 21.02 -9.28 14.66
C LYS A 191 20.36 -8.70 15.91
N LEU A 192 19.03 -8.67 15.98
CA LEU A 192 18.31 -8.15 17.13
C LEU A 192 18.43 -9.10 18.34
N ASP A 193 18.36 -8.53 19.54
CA ASP A 193 18.34 -9.29 20.76
C ASP A 193 17.14 -10.25 20.80
N PRO A 194 17.36 -11.57 21.06
CA PRO A 194 16.27 -12.55 21.10
C PRO A 194 15.17 -12.21 22.12
N VAL A 195 15.53 -11.67 23.27
CA VAL A 195 14.56 -11.29 24.30
C VAL A 195 13.70 -10.10 23.81
N TYR A 196 14.32 -9.17 23.09
CA TYR A 196 13.59 -8.07 22.48
C TYR A 196 12.59 -8.58 21.41
N ILE A 197 13.01 -9.52 20.56
CA ILE A 197 12.16 -10.14 19.55
C ILE A 197 10.97 -10.85 20.21
N ASP A 198 11.22 -11.66 21.26
CA ASP A 198 10.18 -12.38 21.98
C ASP A 198 9.16 -11.42 22.63
N ASN A 199 9.62 -10.31 23.20
CA ASN A 199 8.73 -9.29 23.75
C ASN A 199 7.87 -8.64 22.65
N CYS A 200 8.45 -8.31 21.51
CA CYS A 200 7.69 -7.75 20.37
C CYS A 200 6.65 -8.75 19.85
N LYS A 201 6.98 -10.06 19.75
CA LYS A 201 6.04 -11.11 19.37
C LYS A 201 4.89 -11.23 20.38
N ALA A 202 5.20 -11.18 21.67
CA ALA A 202 4.19 -11.18 22.74
C ALA A 202 3.23 -9.96 22.62
N ASP A 203 3.78 -8.77 22.34
CA ASP A 203 3.00 -7.54 22.17
C ASP A 203 2.15 -7.59 20.91
N PHE A 204 2.65 -8.17 19.81
CA PHE A 204 1.86 -8.45 18.61
C PHE A 204 0.60 -9.24 18.94
N TYR A 205 0.74 -10.37 19.66
CA TYR A 205 -0.41 -11.19 20.04
C TYR A 205 -1.39 -10.44 20.95
N ARG A 206 -0.89 -9.75 21.98
CA ARG A 206 -1.74 -8.97 22.90
C ARG A 206 -2.53 -7.90 22.17
N PHE A 207 -1.86 -7.16 21.28
CA PHE A 207 -2.49 -6.09 20.51
C PHE A 207 -3.59 -6.64 19.59
N PHE A 208 -3.29 -7.63 18.76
CA PHE A 208 -4.26 -8.13 17.80
C PHE A 208 -5.38 -8.95 18.44
N THR A 209 -5.16 -9.56 19.60
CA THR A 209 -6.26 -10.13 20.40
C THR A 209 -7.24 -9.06 20.88
N GLU A 210 -6.73 -7.94 21.37
CA GLU A 210 -7.59 -6.83 21.81
C GLU A 210 -8.23 -6.10 20.62
N HIS A 211 -7.51 -5.97 19.51
CA HIS A 211 -8.04 -5.44 18.25
C HIS A 211 -9.26 -6.26 17.76
N ASP A 212 -9.14 -7.59 17.71
CA ASP A 212 -10.21 -8.49 17.29
C ASP A 212 -11.42 -8.36 18.19
N LYS A 213 -11.21 -8.33 19.51
CA LYS A 213 -12.27 -8.16 20.48
C LYS A 213 -13.04 -6.86 20.29
N ARG A 214 -12.33 -5.74 20.06
CA ARG A 214 -12.97 -4.42 19.90
C ARG A 214 -13.68 -4.24 18.57
N ARG A 215 -13.19 -4.89 17.51
CA ARG A 215 -13.71 -4.72 16.15
C ARG A 215 -14.61 -5.85 15.68
N GLY A 216 -14.74 -6.93 16.45
CA GLY A 216 -15.48 -8.13 16.03
C GLY A 216 -14.83 -8.85 14.85
N THR A 217 -13.51 -8.70 14.70
CA THR A 217 -12.71 -9.34 13.64
C THR A 217 -12.08 -10.65 14.15
N ASN A 218 -11.32 -11.34 13.29
CA ASN A 218 -10.59 -12.53 13.69
C ASN A 218 -9.32 -12.64 12.86
N PHE A 219 -8.17 -12.54 13.52
CA PHE A 219 -6.86 -12.57 12.90
C PHE A 219 -6.66 -13.80 12.01
N ILE A 220 -6.88 -15.00 12.56
CA ILE A 220 -6.63 -16.26 11.85
C ILE A 220 -7.58 -16.48 10.66
N LYS A 221 -8.81 -15.97 10.73
CA LYS A 221 -9.71 -15.98 9.57
C LYS A 221 -9.26 -15.06 8.46
N THR A 222 -8.59 -13.97 8.81
CA THR A 222 -8.12 -12.96 7.85
C THR A 222 -6.73 -13.33 7.29
N PHE A 223 -5.87 -13.90 8.12
CA PHE A 223 -4.49 -14.31 7.79
C PHE A 223 -4.29 -15.80 8.14
N PRO A 224 -4.99 -16.73 7.47
CA PRO A 224 -4.87 -18.16 7.78
C PRO A 224 -3.45 -18.71 7.58
N GLU A 225 -2.69 -18.13 6.66
CA GLU A 225 -1.29 -18.46 6.40
C GLU A 225 -0.35 -18.10 7.56
N MET A 226 -0.79 -17.20 8.46
CA MET A 226 0.01 -16.77 9.61
C MET A 226 -0.27 -17.58 10.89
N ILE A 227 -0.95 -18.72 10.82
CA ILE A 227 -1.37 -19.48 12.00
C ILE A 227 -0.18 -19.92 12.88
N TYR A 228 0.93 -20.37 12.29
CA TYR A 228 2.12 -20.79 13.05
C TYR A 228 2.78 -19.58 13.73
N TRP A 229 2.88 -18.44 13.06
CA TRP A 229 3.35 -17.21 13.62
C TRP A 229 2.47 -16.76 14.80
N TRP A 230 1.16 -16.82 14.63
CA TRP A 230 0.20 -16.47 15.66
C TRP A 230 0.33 -17.32 16.91
N GLU A 231 0.44 -18.65 16.78
CA GLU A 231 0.59 -19.54 17.91
C GLU A 231 1.94 -19.39 18.61
N GLU A 232 3.01 -19.05 17.89
CA GLU A 232 4.28 -18.67 18.48
C GLU A 232 4.16 -17.41 19.32
N CYS A 233 3.60 -16.35 18.76
CA CYS A 233 3.35 -15.08 19.47
C CYS A 233 2.48 -15.27 20.73
N LYS A 234 1.45 -16.13 20.63
CA LYS A 234 0.57 -16.49 21.74
C LYS A 234 1.30 -17.23 22.86
N ARG A 235 2.20 -18.13 22.51
CA ARG A 235 3.04 -18.87 23.48
C ARG A 235 3.92 -17.89 24.28
N LEU A 236 4.50 -16.90 23.62
CA LEU A 236 5.36 -15.89 24.24
C LEU A 236 4.59 -14.85 25.08
N ALA A 237 3.31 -14.66 24.81
CA ALA A 237 2.46 -13.69 25.51
C ALA A 237 1.91 -14.22 26.87
N ARG A 238 2.10 -15.51 27.19
CA ARG A 238 1.71 -16.17 28.43
C ARG A 238 2.71 -15.87 29.56
#